data_262509155864bf7db3eb3f7656a513c2
#
_entry.id   262509155864bf7db3eb3f7656a513c2
#
_cell.length_a   1.000
_cell.length_b   1.000
_cell.length_c   1.000
_cell.angle_alpha   90.00
_cell.angle_beta   90.00
_cell.angle_gamma   90.00
#
_symmetry.space_group_name_H-M   'P 1'
#
loop_
_entity.id
_entity.type
_entity.pdbx_description
1 polymer ?
#
loop_
_entity_poly.entity_id
_entity_poly.type
_entity_poly.pdbx_seq_one_letter_code
_entity_poly.pdbx_strand_id
1 'polypeptide(L)'
;NCWVEYSQRKSIPVSYFKDWASKTSILQYLGVHYIDLIRFITEASPKRVMAVGQKLEIIKSGIDTYDSIQCVIEWEMKNGSTFTETILTSWVDPETSSAMSDQKIKFIGTEGRYEADQKERGIRSNTSDQGLQHINPDFCMPYGTENGSINWRGYGIESVKTFLNDVYALEQRQISLSELEKNRPCFKESLISTKVVEAAHESLKNDSNWQSI
;
A
#
# COMPACT_ATOMS: atom_id res chain seq x y z
N ASN A 1 -17.97 5.76 0.71
CA ASN A 1 -16.67 6.31 1.09
C ASN A 1 -15.70 5.23 1.57
N CYS A 2 -14.41 5.52 1.49
CA CYS A 2 -13.34 4.66 1.95
C CYS A 2 -12.41 5.43 2.90
N TRP A 3 -11.84 4.72 3.85
CA TRP A 3 -10.83 5.22 4.76
C TRP A 3 -9.67 4.21 4.85
N VAL A 4 -8.45 4.73 4.78
CA VAL A 4 -7.21 3.96 4.80
C VAL A 4 -6.25 4.57 5.81
N GLU A 5 -5.59 3.72 6.57
CA GLU A 5 -4.43 4.06 7.39
C GLU A 5 -3.28 3.12 7.03
N TYR A 6 -2.09 3.69 6.80
CA TYR A 6 -0.88 2.93 6.58
C TYR A 6 0.30 3.62 7.22
N SER A 7 0.76 3.10 8.34
CA SER A 7 1.87 3.68 9.10
C SER A 7 3.00 2.68 9.31
N GLN A 8 4.20 3.20 9.58
CA GLN A 8 5.40 2.45 9.88
C GLN A 8 6.23 3.12 10.96
N ARG A 9 7.12 2.34 11.60
CA ARG A 9 8.09 2.83 12.58
C ARG A 9 9.04 3.85 11.98
N LYS A 10 9.46 4.81 12.79
CA LYS A 10 10.39 5.88 12.40
C LYS A 10 11.75 5.34 11.93
N SER A 11 12.21 4.21 12.43
CA SER A 11 13.45 3.57 11.98
C SER A 11 13.46 3.21 10.50
N ILE A 12 12.29 3.02 9.87
CA ILE A 12 12.20 2.66 8.45
C ILE A 12 12.86 3.73 7.56
N PRO A 13 12.40 5.00 7.53
CA PRO A 13 13.06 6.03 6.72
C PRO A 13 14.42 6.47 7.28
N VAL A 14 14.63 6.45 8.61
CA VAL A 14 15.82 7.01 9.25
C VAL A 14 17.01 6.05 9.20
N SER A 15 16.77 4.73 9.25
CA SER A 15 17.84 3.72 9.31
C SER A 15 17.87 2.81 8.09
N TYR A 16 16.73 2.20 7.73
CA TYR A 16 16.69 1.21 6.65
C TYR A 16 16.73 1.84 5.26
N PHE A 17 16.08 2.99 5.07
CA PHE A 17 15.95 3.68 3.79
C PHE A 17 16.68 5.01 3.71
N LYS A 18 17.60 5.26 4.62
CA LYS A 18 18.29 6.53 4.79
C LYS A 18 18.81 7.12 3.47
N ASP A 19 19.38 6.30 2.60
CA ASP A 19 20.05 6.77 1.39
C ASP A 19 19.08 7.28 0.31
N TRP A 20 17.81 6.90 0.38
CA TRP A 20 16.82 7.31 -0.60
C TRP A 20 15.53 7.89 -0.02
N ALA A 21 15.35 7.89 1.29
CA ALA A 21 14.14 8.39 1.95
C ALA A 21 13.82 9.86 1.59
N SER A 22 14.84 10.70 1.36
CA SER A 22 14.67 12.09 0.89
C SER A 22 14.21 12.22 -0.56
N LYS A 23 14.25 11.12 -1.34
CA LYS A 23 13.84 11.08 -2.76
C LYS A 23 12.43 10.52 -2.96
N THR A 24 11.74 10.22 -1.87
CA THR A 24 10.40 9.65 -1.87
C THR A 24 9.55 10.25 -0.74
N SER A 25 8.31 9.83 -0.63
CA SER A 25 7.44 10.14 0.50
C SER A 25 6.74 8.89 1.00
N ILE A 26 6.21 8.97 2.21
CA ILE A 26 5.38 7.90 2.76
C ILE A 26 4.17 7.58 1.88
N LEU A 27 3.55 8.57 1.25
CA LEU A 27 2.44 8.37 0.33
C LEU A 27 2.88 7.59 -0.92
N GLN A 28 4.02 7.97 -1.51
CA GLN A 28 4.57 7.28 -2.68
C GLN A 28 5.02 5.86 -2.35
N TYR A 29 5.59 5.63 -1.16
CA TYR A 29 6.10 4.34 -0.75
C TYR A 29 4.99 3.38 -0.30
N LEU A 30 4.03 3.86 0.50
CA LEU A 30 2.97 3.03 1.08
C LEU A 30 1.57 3.34 0.55
N GLY A 31 1.19 4.62 0.47
CA GLY A 31 -0.15 5.02 0.08
C GLY A 31 -0.54 4.55 -1.31
N VAL A 32 0.43 4.49 -2.23
CA VAL A 32 0.22 4.02 -3.61
C VAL A 32 -0.41 2.63 -3.67
N HIS A 33 -0.12 1.73 -2.73
CA HIS A 33 -0.70 0.39 -2.67
C HIS A 33 -2.21 0.42 -2.44
N TYR A 34 -2.69 1.34 -1.61
CA TYR A 34 -4.13 1.45 -1.33
C TYR A 34 -4.86 2.23 -2.41
N ILE A 35 -4.24 3.23 -3.02
CA ILE A 35 -4.76 3.88 -4.24
C ILE A 35 -4.99 2.84 -5.34
N ASP A 36 -4.01 1.96 -5.55
CA ASP A 36 -4.12 0.87 -6.52
C ASP A 36 -5.20 -0.15 -6.13
N LEU A 37 -5.28 -0.51 -4.86
CA LEU A 37 -6.29 -1.44 -4.35
C LEU A 37 -7.72 -0.89 -4.51
N ILE A 38 -7.94 0.39 -4.21
CA ILE A 38 -9.24 1.04 -4.41
C ILE A 38 -9.62 1.03 -5.90
N ARG A 39 -8.68 1.40 -6.76
CA ARG A 39 -8.86 1.33 -8.22
C ARG A 39 -9.21 -0.08 -8.67
N PHE A 40 -8.47 -1.09 -8.20
CA PHE A 40 -8.69 -2.49 -8.54
C PHE A 40 -10.07 -3.00 -8.10
N ILE A 41 -10.50 -2.70 -6.87
CA ILE A 41 -11.80 -3.17 -6.33
C ILE A 41 -12.97 -2.47 -7.00
N THR A 42 -12.87 -1.16 -7.24
CA THR A 42 -14.01 -0.33 -7.67
C THR A 42 -14.05 -0.08 -9.17
N GLU A 43 -12.92 -0.25 -9.87
CA GLU A 43 -12.70 0.15 -11.26
C GLU A 43 -12.99 1.65 -11.50
N ALA A 44 -13.05 2.46 -10.43
CA ALA A 44 -13.31 3.89 -10.51
C ALA A 44 -12.10 4.64 -11.08
N SER A 45 -12.34 5.83 -11.61
CA SER A 45 -11.32 6.75 -12.09
C SER A 45 -11.11 7.87 -11.08
N PRO A 46 -9.85 8.19 -10.70
CA PRO A 46 -9.59 9.32 -9.81
C PRO A 46 -9.83 10.62 -10.57
N LYS A 47 -10.46 11.59 -9.91
CA LYS A 47 -10.81 12.91 -10.51
C LYS A 47 -9.90 14.02 -10.02
N ARG A 48 -9.71 14.08 -8.73
CA ARG A 48 -8.88 15.09 -8.06
C ARG A 48 -8.45 14.62 -6.69
N VAL A 49 -7.38 15.22 -6.20
CA VAL A 49 -6.81 14.93 -4.87
C VAL A 49 -6.45 16.24 -4.16
N MET A 50 -6.62 16.23 -2.84
CA MET A 50 -6.08 17.23 -1.93
C MET A 50 -5.20 16.51 -0.90
N ALA A 51 -4.04 17.11 -0.56
CA ALA A 51 -3.11 16.52 0.39
C ALA A 51 -2.60 17.55 1.41
N VAL A 52 -2.44 17.10 2.66
CA VAL A 52 -1.82 17.85 3.76
C VAL A 52 -0.67 17.00 4.31
N GLY A 53 0.48 17.62 4.55
CA GLY A 53 1.67 16.94 5.04
C GLY A 53 2.30 17.60 6.25
N GLN A 54 3.07 16.82 7.01
CA GLN A 54 3.83 17.29 8.18
C GLN A 54 5.29 16.91 8.03
N LYS A 55 6.21 17.84 8.36
CA LYS A 55 7.66 17.65 8.39
C LYS A 55 8.19 18.19 9.73
N LEU A 56 8.35 17.33 10.73
CA LEU A 56 8.78 17.71 12.07
C LEU A 56 9.86 16.79 12.65
N GLU A 57 9.65 15.49 12.55
CA GLU A 57 10.43 14.49 13.28
C GLU A 57 11.58 13.91 12.44
N ILE A 58 11.29 13.48 11.22
CA ILE A 58 12.29 12.84 10.34
C ILE A 58 13.35 13.86 9.90
N ILE A 59 12.96 15.11 9.70
CA ILE A 59 13.89 16.19 9.32
C ILE A 59 14.98 16.43 10.37
N LYS A 60 14.73 16.12 11.65
CA LYS A 60 15.73 16.19 12.71
C LYS A 60 16.89 15.19 12.51
N SER A 61 16.65 14.15 11.73
CA SER A 61 17.66 13.15 11.33
C SER A 61 18.42 13.54 10.05
N GLY A 62 18.21 14.76 9.53
CA GLY A 62 18.85 15.26 8.31
C GLY A 62 18.23 14.74 7.01
N ILE A 63 17.03 14.15 7.07
CA ILE A 63 16.33 13.60 5.90
C ILE A 63 15.15 14.51 5.58
N ASP A 64 15.17 15.16 4.42
CA ASP A 64 14.09 16.04 3.98
C ASP A 64 12.96 15.24 3.33
N THR A 65 12.08 14.72 4.17
CA THR A 65 10.84 14.05 3.76
C THR A 65 9.70 14.32 4.73
N TYR A 66 8.48 13.89 4.39
CA TYR A 66 7.31 14.05 5.24
C TYR A 66 7.25 12.97 6.32
N ASP A 67 6.94 13.35 7.55
CA ASP A 67 6.60 12.46 8.65
C ASP A 67 5.28 11.74 8.37
N SER A 68 4.31 12.50 7.83
CA SER A 68 2.97 12.03 7.53
C SER A 68 2.39 12.83 6.36
N ILE A 69 1.59 12.16 5.53
CA ILE A 69 0.77 12.78 4.49
C ILE A 69 -0.65 12.21 4.60
N GLN A 70 -1.63 13.12 4.61
CA GLN A 70 -3.04 12.79 4.53
C GLN A 70 -3.60 13.27 3.20
N CYS A 71 -4.38 12.42 2.53
CA CYS A 71 -5.00 12.75 1.25
C CYS A 71 -6.51 12.51 1.29
N VAL A 72 -7.23 13.36 0.58
CA VAL A 72 -8.62 13.10 0.19
C VAL A 72 -8.65 13.00 -1.33
N ILE A 73 -9.11 11.86 -1.86
CA ILE A 73 -9.20 11.58 -3.29
C ILE A 73 -10.68 11.44 -3.65
N GLU A 74 -11.11 12.14 -4.68
CA GLU A 74 -12.44 11.98 -5.26
C GLU A 74 -12.37 11.02 -6.44
N TRP A 75 -13.19 9.97 -6.39
CA TRP A 75 -13.29 8.91 -7.38
C TRP A 75 -14.63 8.97 -8.11
N GLU A 76 -14.64 8.66 -9.40
CA GLU A 76 -15.84 8.54 -10.22
C GLU A 76 -15.99 7.10 -10.72
N MET A 77 -17.14 6.51 -10.43
CA MET A 77 -17.54 5.19 -10.89
C MET A 77 -17.96 5.22 -12.37
N LYS A 78 -17.96 4.07 -13.03
CA LYS A 78 -18.43 3.94 -14.43
C LYS A 78 -19.86 4.43 -14.68
N ASN A 79 -20.71 4.43 -13.65
CA ASN A 79 -22.08 4.93 -13.72
C ASN A 79 -22.20 6.44 -13.44
N GLY A 80 -21.09 7.15 -13.29
CA GLY A 80 -21.05 8.59 -13.00
C GLY A 80 -21.23 8.98 -11.53
N SER A 81 -21.50 8.03 -10.63
CA SER A 81 -21.53 8.34 -9.19
C SER A 81 -20.12 8.55 -8.64
N THR A 82 -20.00 9.36 -7.60
CA THR A 82 -18.71 9.66 -6.97
C THR A 82 -18.64 9.16 -5.54
N PHE A 83 -17.44 8.88 -5.08
CA PHE A 83 -17.15 8.64 -3.67
C PHE A 83 -15.79 9.24 -3.29
N THR A 84 -15.54 9.36 -2.00
CA THR A 84 -14.28 9.85 -1.48
C THR A 84 -13.51 8.75 -0.77
N GLU A 85 -12.19 8.75 -0.96
CA GLU A 85 -11.21 8.01 -0.20
C GLU A 85 -10.40 8.98 0.65
N THR A 86 -10.22 8.65 1.93
CA THR A 86 -9.28 9.34 2.81
C THR A 86 -8.14 8.39 3.13
N ILE A 87 -6.91 8.81 2.85
CA ILE A 87 -5.70 8.05 3.18
C ILE A 87 -4.88 8.83 4.20
N LEU A 88 -4.53 8.17 5.29
CA LEU A 88 -3.52 8.61 6.24
C LEU A 88 -2.29 7.71 6.09
N THR A 89 -1.13 8.32 5.80
CA THR A 89 0.16 7.63 5.80
C THR A 89 1.10 8.27 6.80
N SER A 90 1.89 7.46 7.52
CA SER A 90 2.80 7.96 8.57
C SER A 90 4.08 7.11 8.67
N TRP A 91 5.22 7.79 8.89
CA TRP A 91 6.52 7.18 9.18
C TRP A 91 7.01 7.47 10.61
N VAL A 92 6.13 7.79 11.52
CA VAL A 92 6.53 8.18 12.89
C VAL A 92 5.91 7.32 13.99
N ASP A 93 5.55 6.09 13.65
CA ASP A 93 5.13 5.14 14.69
C ASP A 93 6.27 4.86 15.67
N PRO A 94 5.95 4.63 16.95
CA PRO A 94 6.92 4.25 17.95
C PRO A 94 7.69 2.97 17.57
N GLU A 95 8.97 2.88 17.94
CA GLU A 95 9.78 1.68 17.73
C GLU A 95 9.24 0.45 18.48
N THR A 96 8.48 0.68 19.54
CA THR A 96 7.79 -0.36 20.33
C THR A 96 6.48 -0.85 19.72
N SER A 97 6.07 -0.33 18.56
CA SER A 97 4.91 -0.88 17.84
C SER A 97 5.06 -2.38 17.63
N SER A 98 3.99 -3.12 17.83
CA SER A 98 4.01 -4.60 17.81
C SER A 98 4.18 -5.21 16.42
N ALA A 99 4.11 -4.39 15.37
CA ALA A 99 4.40 -4.77 13.99
C ALA A 99 5.24 -3.67 13.32
N MET A 100 5.93 -4.02 12.24
CA MET A 100 6.69 -3.04 11.44
C MET A 100 5.76 -2.02 10.77
N SER A 101 4.59 -2.48 10.35
CA SER A 101 3.56 -1.67 9.70
C SER A 101 2.20 -1.88 10.34
N ASP A 102 1.42 -0.82 10.44
CA ASP A 102 -0.01 -0.84 10.79
C ASP A 102 -0.82 -0.45 9.56
N GLN A 103 -1.74 -1.31 9.12
CA GLN A 103 -2.46 -1.14 7.87
C GLN A 103 -3.93 -1.46 8.09
N LYS A 104 -4.79 -0.51 7.76
CA LYS A 104 -6.24 -0.66 7.91
C LYS A 104 -6.98 -0.08 6.71
N ILE A 105 -8.06 -0.73 6.33
CA ILE A 105 -8.96 -0.23 5.31
C ILE A 105 -10.41 -0.43 5.74
N LYS A 106 -11.24 0.56 5.43
CA LYS A 106 -12.66 0.54 5.70
C LYS A 106 -13.43 1.06 4.50
N PHE A 107 -14.39 0.29 4.02
CA PHE A 107 -15.39 0.71 3.05
C PHE A 107 -16.74 0.87 3.74
N ILE A 108 -17.46 1.95 3.41
CA ILE A 108 -18.83 2.18 3.85
C ILE A 108 -19.67 2.52 2.62
N GLY A 109 -20.53 1.61 2.23
CA GLY A 109 -21.47 1.75 1.12
C GLY A 109 -22.92 1.74 1.62
N THR A 110 -23.86 1.93 0.71
CA THR A 110 -25.29 1.96 0.99
C THR A 110 -25.86 0.59 1.39
N GLU A 111 -25.23 -0.48 0.90
CA GLU A 111 -25.70 -1.86 1.11
C GLU A 111 -24.77 -2.69 1.98
N GLY A 112 -23.62 -2.12 2.42
CA GLY A 112 -22.69 -2.88 3.22
C GLY A 112 -21.52 -2.09 3.74
N ARG A 113 -20.79 -2.73 4.65
CA ARG A 113 -19.56 -2.23 5.27
C ARG A 113 -18.52 -3.33 5.28
N TYR A 114 -17.28 -2.98 4.95
CA TYR A 114 -16.13 -3.86 5.05
C TYR A 114 -15.03 -3.18 5.85
N GLU A 115 -14.40 -3.93 6.74
CA GLU A 115 -13.24 -3.48 7.51
C GLU A 115 -12.17 -4.58 7.50
N ALA A 116 -10.92 -4.21 7.25
CA ALA A 116 -9.78 -5.10 7.38
C ALA A 116 -8.66 -4.42 8.17
N ASP A 117 -8.06 -5.18 9.07
CA ASP A 117 -6.87 -4.82 9.82
C ASP A 117 -5.76 -5.82 9.47
N GLN A 118 -4.72 -5.36 8.80
CA GLN A 118 -3.62 -6.21 8.34
C GLN A 118 -2.62 -6.55 9.44
N LYS A 119 -2.58 -5.77 10.52
CA LYS A 119 -1.77 -6.06 11.69
C LYS A 119 -2.41 -7.16 12.57
N GLU A 120 -3.72 -7.05 12.82
CA GLU A 120 -4.47 -7.96 13.68
C GLU A 120 -4.98 -9.20 12.92
N ARG A 121 -4.04 -10.06 12.46
CA ARG A 121 -4.35 -11.27 11.66
C ARG A 121 -4.53 -12.53 12.52
N GLY A 122 -4.68 -12.36 13.82
CA GLY A 122 -4.99 -13.45 14.76
C GLY A 122 -3.77 -14.19 15.33
N ILE A 123 -2.54 -13.92 14.85
CA ILE A 123 -1.31 -14.53 15.38
C ILE A 123 -0.51 -13.49 16.15
N ARG A 124 -0.19 -13.81 17.41
CA ARG A 124 0.64 -12.99 18.30
C ARG A 124 1.72 -13.84 18.93
N SER A 125 2.93 -13.32 19.04
CA SER A 125 3.98 -13.88 19.88
C SER A 125 4.45 -12.86 20.90
N ASN A 126 4.87 -13.31 22.05
CA ASN A 126 5.46 -12.44 23.07
C ASN A 126 6.70 -13.14 23.63
N THR A 127 7.87 -12.58 23.36
CA THR A 127 9.14 -13.13 23.80
C THR A 127 9.92 -12.10 24.61
N SER A 128 10.87 -12.57 25.44
CA SER A 128 11.64 -11.69 26.31
C SER A 128 12.60 -10.75 25.56
N ASP A 129 13.01 -11.12 24.34
CA ASP A 129 13.91 -10.33 23.49
C ASP A 129 13.18 -9.39 22.54
N GLN A 130 11.99 -9.77 22.03
CA GLN A 130 11.25 -9.00 21.02
C GLN A 130 9.96 -8.36 21.55
N GLY A 131 9.51 -8.75 22.75
CA GLY A 131 8.21 -8.30 23.27
C GLY A 131 7.03 -8.83 22.45
N LEU A 132 5.92 -8.09 22.47
CA LEU A 132 4.72 -8.43 21.72
C LEU A 132 4.89 -8.14 20.22
N GLN A 133 4.72 -9.17 19.39
CA GLN A 133 4.72 -9.07 17.94
C GLN A 133 3.39 -9.58 17.37
N HIS A 134 2.85 -8.85 16.39
CA HIS A 134 1.77 -9.30 15.54
C HIS A 134 2.34 -9.85 14.22
N ILE A 135 1.94 -11.06 13.87
CA ILE A 135 2.49 -11.78 12.72
C ILE A 135 1.44 -11.80 11.61
N ASN A 136 1.86 -11.43 10.40
CA ASN A 136 1.03 -11.57 9.20
C ASN A 136 1.29 -12.95 8.56
N PRO A 137 0.37 -13.93 8.73
CA PRO A 137 0.56 -15.27 8.18
C PRO A 137 0.34 -15.35 6.65
N ASP A 138 -0.22 -14.31 6.05
CA ASP A 138 -0.60 -14.34 4.64
C ASP A 138 0.52 -13.88 3.71
N PHE A 139 1.56 -13.21 4.23
CA PHE A 139 2.65 -12.69 3.40
C PHE A 139 3.60 -13.78 2.91
N CYS A 140 4.23 -14.49 3.86
CA CYS A 140 5.19 -15.55 3.58
C CYS A 140 5.37 -16.41 4.82
N MET A 141 4.84 -17.62 4.82
CA MET A 141 4.92 -18.55 5.95
C MET A 141 5.48 -19.91 5.54
N PRO A 142 6.38 -20.48 6.35
CA PRO A 142 6.87 -21.85 6.14
C PRO A 142 5.85 -22.86 6.66
N TYR A 143 5.57 -23.87 5.85
CA TYR A 143 4.78 -25.04 6.23
C TYR A 143 5.62 -26.31 6.05
N GLY A 144 5.79 -27.07 7.11
CA GLY A 144 6.44 -28.37 7.05
C GLY A 144 5.61 -29.36 6.20
N THR A 145 6.28 -30.19 5.44
CA THR A 145 5.67 -31.28 4.68
C THR A 145 6.01 -32.63 5.33
N GLU A 146 5.24 -33.68 5.02
CA GLU A 146 5.42 -35.01 5.60
C GLU A 146 6.84 -35.61 5.33
N ASN A 147 7.47 -35.19 4.23
CA ASN A 147 8.85 -35.64 3.90
C ASN A 147 9.93 -34.74 4.52
N GLY A 148 9.58 -33.83 5.43
CA GLY A 148 10.49 -32.93 6.12
C GLY A 148 10.97 -31.71 5.32
N SER A 149 10.46 -31.49 4.11
CA SER A 149 10.74 -30.27 3.37
C SER A 149 9.87 -29.10 3.85
N ILE A 150 10.23 -27.87 3.46
CA ILE A 150 9.46 -26.67 3.78
C ILE A 150 8.77 -26.16 2.51
N ASN A 151 7.45 -26.01 2.58
CA ASN A 151 6.66 -25.35 1.54
C ASN A 151 6.32 -23.93 2.00
N TRP A 152 6.81 -22.93 1.27
CA TRP A 152 6.51 -21.53 1.52
C TRP A 152 5.21 -21.14 0.82
N ARG A 153 4.30 -20.50 1.56
CA ARG A 153 3.00 -20.03 1.07
C ARG A 153 2.77 -18.59 1.47
N GLY A 154 1.87 -17.93 0.76
CA GLY A 154 1.47 -16.55 1.00
C GLY A 154 1.57 -15.69 -0.25
N TYR A 155 0.92 -14.52 -0.25
CA TYR A 155 0.81 -13.68 -1.44
C TYR A 155 2.17 -13.22 -1.99
N GLY A 156 3.19 -13.05 -1.15
CA GLY A 156 4.55 -12.73 -1.60
C GLY A 156 5.15 -13.82 -2.48
N ILE A 157 5.00 -15.09 -2.08
CA ILE A 157 5.48 -16.24 -2.86
C ILE A 157 4.62 -16.50 -4.09
N GLU A 158 3.28 -16.42 -3.92
CA GLU A 158 2.35 -16.65 -5.03
C GLU A 158 2.49 -15.60 -6.14
N SER A 159 2.83 -14.35 -5.79
CA SER A 159 3.13 -13.30 -6.76
C SER A 159 4.32 -13.69 -7.67
N VAL A 160 5.41 -14.17 -7.09
CA VAL A 160 6.59 -14.61 -7.85
C VAL A 160 6.27 -15.85 -8.70
N LYS A 161 5.57 -16.84 -8.13
CA LYS A 161 5.15 -18.04 -8.86
C LYS A 161 4.26 -17.71 -10.05
N THR A 162 3.29 -16.80 -9.85
CA THR A 162 2.39 -16.37 -10.93
C THR A 162 3.18 -15.74 -12.07
N PHE A 163 4.11 -14.83 -11.76
CA PHE A 163 4.98 -14.23 -12.77
C PHE A 163 5.78 -15.28 -13.57
N LEU A 164 6.42 -16.23 -12.88
CA LEU A 164 7.20 -17.28 -13.55
C LEU A 164 6.32 -18.20 -14.41
N ASN A 165 5.13 -18.54 -13.94
CA ASN A 165 4.17 -19.34 -14.70
C ASN A 165 3.67 -18.58 -15.94
N ASP A 166 3.40 -17.28 -15.84
CA ASP A 166 2.99 -16.45 -16.95
C ASP A 166 4.10 -16.34 -18.02
N VAL A 167 5.36 -16.16 -17.59
CA VAL A 167 6.53 -16.17 -18.52
C VAL A 167 6.62 -17.52 -19.22
N TYR A 168 6.52 -18.64 -18.49
CA TYR A 168 6.55 -19.97 -19.07
C TYR A 168 5.42 -20.18 -20.07
N ALA A 169 4.20 -19.79 -19.72
CA ALA A 169 3.03 -19.94 -20.60
C ALA A 169 3.16 -19.13 -21.90
N LEU A 170 3.75 -17.92 -21.83
CA LEU A 170 4.07 -17.11 -23.00
C LEU A 170 5.11 -17.77 -23.89
N GLU A 171 6.22 -18.26 -23.31
CA GLU A 171 7.29 -18.97 -24.03
C GLU A 171 6.76 -20.24 -24.74
N GLN A 172 5.84 -20.97 -24.07
CA GLN A 172 5.19 -22.15 -24.64
C GLN A 172 4.01 -21.80 -25.59
N ARG A 173 3.74 -20.50 -25.84
CA ARG A 173 2.62 -20.01 -26.67
C ARG A 173 1.25 -20.53 -26.21
N GLN A 174 1.08 -20.80 -24.93
CA GLN A 174 -0.19 -21.23 -24.33
C GLN A 174 -1.13 -20.06 -24.08
N ILE A 175 -0.60 -18.85 -23.93
CA ILE A 175 -1.34 -17.61 -23.72
C ILE A 175 -0.67 -16.48 -24.53
N SER A 176 -1.45 -15.51 -24.98
CA SER A 176 -0.93 -14.31 -25.63
C SER A 176 -0.67 -13.18 -24.60
N LEU A 177 0.23 -12.24 -24.96
CA LEU A 177 0.47 -11.06 -24.12
C LEU A 177 -0.81 -10.24 -23.91
N SER A 178 -1.66 -10.13 -24.93
CA SER A 178 -2.93 -9.40 -24.84
C SER A 178 -3.95 -10.04 -23.89
N GLU A 179 -3.88 -11.35 -23.69
CA GLU A 179 -4.71 -12.06 -22.69
C GLU A 179 -4.16 -11.86 -21.28
N LEU A 180 -2.82 -11.86 -21.11
CA LEU A 180 -2.20 -11.55 -19.82
C LEU A 180 -2.51 -10.12 -19.37
N GLU A 181 -2.39 -9.13 -20.26
CA GLU A 181 -2.67 -7.72 -19.95
C GLU A 181 -4.09 -7.46 -19.45
N LYS A 182 -5.06 -8.32 -19.84
CA LYS A 182 -6.43 -8.23 -19.32
C LYS A 182 -6.58 -8.74 -17.88
N ASN A 183 -5.69 -9.63 -17.45
CA ASN A 183 -5.84 -10.39 -16.20
C ASN A 183 -4.69 -10.13 -15.21
N ARG A 184 -3.74 -9.28 -15.55
CA ARG A 184 -2.57 -8.94 -14.72
C ARG A 184 -2.38 -7.44 -14.61
N PRO A 185 -1.79 -6.98 -13.50
CA PRO A 185 -1.36 -5.60 -13.37
C PRO A 185 -0.37 -5.26 -14.51
N CYS A 186 -0.61 -4.16 -15.20
CA CYS A 186 0.28 -3.66 -16.24
C CYS A 186 0.68 -2.21 -15.97
N PHE A 187 1.74 -1.72 -16.61
CA PHE A 187 2.22 -0.35 -16.42
C PHE A 187 1.16 0.71 -16.70
N LYS A 188 0.28 0.47 -17.66
CA LYS A 188 -0.80 1.40 -18.00
C LYS A 188 -1.76 1.62 -16.84
N GLU A 189 -2.15 0.55 -16.14
CA GLU A 189 -3.03 0.63 -14.97
C GLU A 189 -2.28 1.23 -13.77
N SER A 190 -1.04 0.81 -13.51
CA SER A 190 -0.22 1.33 -12.42
C SER A 190 0.11 2.81 -12.56
N LEU A 191 0.12 3.35 -13.79
CA LEU A 191 0.33 4.77 -14.05
C LEU A 191 -0.79 5.63 -13.45
N ILE A 192 -2.01 5.10 -13.32
CA ILE A 192 -3.14 5.83 -12.70
C ILE A 192 -2.83 6.15 -11.24
N SER A 193 -2.39 5.16 -10.48
CA SER A 193 -2.00 5.34 -9.06
C SER A 193 -0.80 6.31 -8.93
N THR A 194 0.16 6.24 -9.85
CA THR A 194 1.30 7.16 -9.90
C THR A 194 0.86 8.61 -10.13
N LYS A 195 -0.10 8.85 -11.04
CA LYS A 195 -0.65 10.19 -11.28
C LYS A 195 -1.36 10.77 -10.06
N VAL A 196 -2.07 9.94 -9.30
CA VAL A 196 -2.69 10.37 -8.03
C VAL A 196 -1.62 10.84 -7.05
N VAL A 197 -0.54 10.06 -6.90
CA VAL A 197 0.59 10.43 -6.01
C VAL A 197 1.25 11.72 -6.48
N GLU A 198 1.49 11.88 -7.77
CA GLU A 198 2.05 13.11 -8.37
C GLU A 198 1.14 14.32 -8.06
N ALA A 199 -0.15 14.23 -8.36
CA ALA A 199 -1.11 15.29 -8.08
C ALA A 199 -1.22 15.61 -6.57
N ALA A 200 -1.11 14.62 -5.69
CA ALA A 200 -1.04 14.82 -4.25
C ALA A 200 0.20 15.63 -3.83
N HIS A 201 1.37 15.35 -4.42
CA HIS A 201 2.56 16.14 -4.19
C HIS A 201 2.46 17.56 -4.73
N GLU A 202 1.79 17.77 -5.86
CA GLU A 202 1.49 19.11 -6.34
C GLU A 202 0.53 19.86 -5.40
N SER A 203 -0.46 19.17 -4.83
CA SER A 203 -1.33 19.74 -3.79
C SER A 203 -0.51 20.23 -2.57
N LEU A 204 0.43 19.41 -2.08
CA LEU A 204 1.32 19.78 -0.97
C LEU A 204 2.19 21.02 -1.25
N LYS A 205 2.57 21.25 -2.51
CA LYS A 205 3.34 22.44 -2.94
C LYS A 205 2.46 23.68 -3.14
N ASN A 206 1.17 23.48 -3.36
CA ASN A 206 0.19 24.51 -3.69
C ASN A 206 -0.82 24.74 -2.55
N ASP A 207 -0.33 24.95 -1.33
CA ASP A 207 -1.13 25.26 -0.13
C ASP A 207 -2.29 24.29 0.11
N SER A 208 -2.07 23.02 -0.18
CA SER A 208 -3.07 21.94 -0.04
C SER A 208 -4.34 22.15 -0.88
N ASN A 209 -4.25 22.86 -1.98
CA ASN A 209 -5.37 23.03 -2.91
C ASN A 209 -5.65 21.74 -3.70
N TRP A 210 -6.90 21.55 -4.09
CA TRP A 210 -7.29 20.44 -4.96
C TRP A 210 -6.53 20.46 -6.29
N GLN A 211 -6.00 19.31 -6.68
CA GLN A 211 -5.36 19.07 -7.97
C GLN A 211 -6.17 18.07 -8.78
N SER A 212 -6.39 18.37 -10.06
CA SER A 212 -6.98 17.43 -11.02
C SER A 212 -5.99 16.32 -11.40
N ILE A 213 -6.50 15.14 -11.75
CA ILE A 213 -5.69 13.94 -12.08
C ILE A 213 -5.89 13.58 -13.56
#